data_368f3f9efed6eaf60eed7d4c695beb50
#
_entry.id   368f3f9efed6eaf60eed7d4c695beb50
#
_cell.length_a   1.000
_cell.length_b   1.000
_cell.length_c   1.000
_cell.angle_alpha   90.00
_cell.angle_beta   90.00
_cell.angle_gamma   90.00
#
_symmetry.space_group_name_H-M   'P 1'
#
loop_
_entity.id
_entity.type
_entity.pdbx_description
1 polymer ?
#
loop_
_entity_poly.entity_id
_entity_poly.type
_entity_poly.pdbx_seq_one_letter_code
_entity_poly.pdbx_strand_id
1 'polypeptide(L)'
;IAVLEEVDDLLWSSLGVAAHEASDRAVPPELQAALALFPARLRALESSLTSSGAAEVPLVAGVHADRPAGRTLEEATGRIEELWTVEREPETHKPWLAVGASIPHVELVVPMAARSSDTTWRAKLAAEGEPPPEPLGAAYVVRP
;
A
#
# COMPACT_ATOMS: atom_id res chain seq x y z
N ILE A 1 -2.88 12.55 16.18
CA ILE A 1 -2.83 11.40 17.12
C ILE A 1 -3.98 10.45 16.81
N ALA A 2 -5.26 10.87 16.84
CA ALA A 2 -6.41 9.98 16.59
C ALA A 2 -6.37 9.21 15.25
N VAL A 3 -5.90 9.84 14.19
CA VAL A 3 -5.74 9.17 12.87
C VAL A 3 -4.71 8.05 12.92
N LEU A 4 -3.59 8.26 13.59
CA LEU A 4 -2.54 7.25 13.73
C LEU A 4 -2.98 6.09 14.63
N GLU A 5 -3.74 6.38 15.69
CA GLU A 5 -4.34 5.36 16.54
C GLU A 5 -5.34 4.49 15.75
N GLU A 6 -6.18 5.10 14.92
CA GLU A 6 -7.12 4.38 14.06
C GLU A 6 -6.40 3.49 13.03
N VAL A 7 -5.32 3.99 12.42
CA VAL A 7 -4.48 3.19 11.49
C VAL A 7 -3.84 2.02 12.23
N ASP A 8 -3.30 2.26 13.42
CA ASP A 8 -2.66 1.22 14.24
C ASP A 8 -3.67 0.10 14.60
N ASP A 9 -4.86 0.45 15.06
CA ASP A 9 -5.93 -0.50 15.35
C ASP A 9 -6.35 -1.34 14.14
N LEU A 10 -6.45 -0.71 12.96
CA LEU A 10 -6.78 -1.42 11.73
C LEU A 10 -5.66 -2.40 11.35
N LEU A 11 -4.39 -2.00 11.46
CA LEU A 11 -3.24 -2.86 11.17
C LEU A 11 -3.16 -4.04 12.15
N TRP A 12 -3.35 -3.81 13.45
CA TRP A 12 -3.36 -4.88 14.45
C TRP A 12 -4.49 -5.88 14.23
N SER A 13 -5.69 -5.40 13.88
CA SER A 13 -6.81 -6.27 13.55
C SER A 13 -6.52 -7.14 12.32
N SER A 14 -5.95 -6.54 11.28
CA SER A 14 -5.55 -7.25 10.05
C SER A 14 -4.46 -8.28 10.31
N LEU A 15 -3.43 -7.91 11.08
CA LEU A 15 -2.35 -8.81 11.48
C LEU A 15 -2.88 -10.00 12.28
N GLY A 16 -3.82 -9.75 13.21
CA GLY A 16 -4.47 -10.79 14.00
C GLY A 16 -5.18 -11.82 13.12
N VAL A 17 -5.94 -11.36 12.13
CA VAL A 17 -6.62 -12.24 11.16
C VAL A 17 -5.59 -13.03 10.34
N ALA A 18 -4.64 -12.36 9.74
CA ALA A 18 -3.61 -13.01 8.91
C ALA A 18 -2.80 -14.07 9.70
N ALA A 19 -2.52 -13.83 10.98
CA ALA A 19 -1.83 -14.79 11.84
C ALA A 19 -2.67 -16.04 12.12
N HIS A 20 -4.00 -15.90 12.27
CA HIS A 20 -4.91 -17.04 12.42
C HIS A 20 -4.99 -17.84 11.12
N GLU A 21 -5.18 -17.19 9.99
CA GLU A 21 -5.25 -17.83 8.66
C GLU A 21 -3.93 -18.55 8.31
N ALA A 22 -2.79 -17.89 8.52
CA ALA A 22 -1.48 -18.52 8.28
C ALA A 22 -1.19 -19.74 9.17
N SER A 23 -1.90 -19.85 10.30
CA SER A 23 -1.77 -20.97 11.25
C SER A 23 -2.88 -22.02 11.09
N ASP A 24 -3.71 -21.91 10.06
CA ASP A 24 -4.89 -22.75 9.83
C ASP A 24 -5.80 -22.84 11.08
N ARG A 25 -5.98 -21.69 11.75
CA ARG A 25 -6.83 -21.58 12.93
C ARG A 25 -8.04 -20.72 12.64
N ALA A 26 -9.18 -21.06 13.24
CA ALA A 26 -10.37 -20.23 13.13
C ALA A 26 -10.11 -18.81 13.63
N VAL A 27 -10.55 -17.82 12.89
CA VAL A 27 -10.48 -16.41 13.30
C VAL A 27 -11.46 -16.18 14.45
N PRO A 28 -11.02 -15.61 15.60
CA PRO A 28 -11.89 -15.32 16.73
C PRO A 28 -13.06 -14.41 16.37
N PRO A 29 -14.24 -14.58 17.00
CA PRO A 29 -15.43 -13.78 16.69
C PRO A 29 -15.21 -12.26 16.81
N GLU A 30 -14.39 -11.82 17.75
CA GLU A 30 -14.03 -10.41 17.94
C GLU A 30 -13.25 -9.83 16.76
N LEU A 31 -12.32 -10.60 16.17
CA LEU A 31 -11.59 -10.21 14.98
C LEU A 31 -12.51 -10.25 13.74
N GLN A 32 -13.42 -11.20 13.65
CA GLN A 32 -14.42 -11.24 12.56
C GLN A 32 -15.33 -10.00 12.62
N ALA A 33 -15.77 -9.60 13.81
CA ALA A 33 -16.56 -8.39 14.02
C ALA A 33 -15.76 -7.13 13.64
N ALA A 34 -14.47 -7.06 13.98
CA ALA A 34 -13.60 -5.96 13.58
C ALA A 34 -13.48 -5.87 12.06
N LEU A 35 -13.27 -7.01 11.37
CA LEU A 35 -13.25 -7.05 9.91
C LEU A 35 -14.54 -6.58 9.25
N ALA A 36 -15.69 -6.93 9.81
CA ALA A 36 -16.98 -6.48 9.28
C ALA A 36 -17.13 -4.95 9.30
N LEU A 37 -16.48 -4.29 10.25
CA LEU A 37 -16.46 -2.82 10.37
C LEU A 37 -15.34 -2.16 9.54
N PHE A 38 -14.38 -2.92 9.06
CA PHE A 38 -13.18 -2.42 8.38
C PHE A 38 -13.50 -1.45 7.21
N PRO A 39 -14.40 -1.77 6.27
CA PRO A 39 -14.71 -0.87 5.15
C PRO A 39 -15.32 0.47 5.60
N ALA A 40 -16.08 0.48 6.68
CA ALA A 40 -16.67 1.72 7.23
C ALA A 40 -15.60 2.57 7.92
N ARG A 41 -14.71 1.94 8.69
CA ARG A 41 -13.59 2.60 9.36
C ARG A 41 -12.61 3.19 8.35
N LEU A 42 -12.26 2.48 7.29
CA LEU A 42 -11.41 2.99 6.21
C LEU A 42 -12.01 4.22 5.53
N ARG A 43 -13.31 4.19 5.21
CA ARG A 43 -14.00 5.35 4.61
C ARG A 43 -14.00 6.55 5.55
N ALA A 44 -14.20 6.35 6.85
CA ALA A 44 -14.14 7.43 7.83
C ALA A 44 -12.73 8.03 7.92
N LEU A 45 -11.71 7.19 7.89
CA LEU A 45 -10.30 7.60 7.88
C LEU A 45 -9.97 8.41 6.61
N GLU A 46 -10.33 7.90 5.44
CA GLU A 46 -10.17 8.59 4.16
C GLU A 46 -10.84 9.96 4.17
N SER A 47 -12.08 10.03 4.64
CA SER A 47 -12.82 11.30 4.75
C SER A 47 -12.11 12.30 5.68
N SER A 48 -11.53 11.81 6.79
CA SER A 48 -10.80 12.67 7.73
C SER A 48 -9.50 13.21 7.13
N LEU A 49 -8.81 12.40 6.34
CA LEU A 49 -7.57 12.78 5.65
C LEU A 49 -7.83 13.75 4.50
N THR A 50 -8.83 13.48 3.68
CA THR A 50 -9.18 14.35 2.54
C THR A 50 -9.71 15.71 2.99
N SER A 51 -10.49 15.75 4.08
CA SER A 51 -10.98 17.02 4.65
C SER A 51 -9.86 17.87 5.26
N SER A 52 -8.75 17.28 5.65
CA SER A 52 -7.57 17.98 6.17
C SER A 52 -6.65 18.54 5.07
N GLY A 53 -7.00 18.40 3.80
CA GLY A 53 -6.16 18.82 2.68
C GLY A 53 -4.91 17.94 2.50
N ALA A 54 -5.04 16.66 2.84
CA ALA A 54 -3.96 15.69 2.65
C ALA A 54 -3.43 15.74 1.22
N ALA A 55 -2.11 15.70 1.10
CA ALA A 55 -1.43 15.78 -0.18
C ALA A 55 -1.84 14.63 -1.10
N GLU A 56 -1.96 14.94 -2.38
CA GLU A 56 -2.19 13.89 -3.38
C GLU A 56 -1.05 12.85 -3.35
N VAL A 57 -1.41 11.56 -3.32
CA VAL A 57 -0.50 10.48 -3.70
C VAL A 57 -0.32 10.57 -5.22
N PRO A 58 0.86 10.33 -5.78
CA PRO A 58 2.09 9.73 -5.24
C PRO A 58 3.07 10.71 -4.61
N LEU A 59 3.89 10.18 -3.69
CA LEU A 59 4.90 10.91 -2.93
C LEU A 59 6.30 10.33 -3.15
N VAL A 60 7.33 11.13 -2.90
CA VAL A 60 8.72 10.69 -2.92
C VAL A 60 9.49 11.27 -1.75
N ALA A 61 10.31 10.45 -1.09
CA ALA A 61 11.14 10.86 0.03
C ALA A 61 12.60 10.40 -0.14
N GLY A 62 13.55 11.27 0.12
CA GLY A 62 14.96 10.89 0.26
C GLY A 62 15.20 10.27 1.62
N VAL A 63 15.49 8.98 1.68
CA VAL A 63 15.66 8.22 2.92
C VAL A 63 17.12 8.07 3.35
N HIS A 64 18.04 8.11 2.40
CA HIS A 64 19.47 8.03 2.69
C HIS A 64 20.30 8.86 1.70
N ALA A 65 21.33 9.55 2.18
CA ALA A 65 22.24 10.33 1.35
C ALA A 65 23.69 9.84 1.53
N ASP A 66 24.24 9.23 0.50
CA ASP A 66 25.66 8.91 0.41
C ASP A 66 26.40 10.11 -0.21
N ARG A 67 26.85 11.01 0.65
CA ARG A 67 27.55 12.23 0.24
C ARG A 67 28.86 11.96 -0.48
N PRO A 68 29.72 11.03 -0.02
CA PRO A 68 30.94 10.68 -0.73
C PRO A 68 30.69 10.17 -2.16
N ALA A 69 29.64 9.36 -2.37
CA ALA A 69 29.28 8.86 -3.70
C ALA A 69 28.43 9.85 -4.51
N GLY A 70 27.97 10.95 -3.92
CA GLY A 70 27.10 11.94 -4.55
C GLY A 70 25.73 11.38 -4.94
N ARG A 71 25.21 10.41 -4.19
CA ARG A 71 23.96 9.70 -4.46
C ARG A 71 22.97 9.81 -3.30
N THR A 72 21.70 9.69 -3.63
CA THR A 72 20.61 9.60 -2.65
C THR A 72 19.75 8.38 -2.97
N LEU A 73 19.40 7.62 -1.95
CA LEU A 73 18.33 6.64 -2.01
C LEU A 73 17.01 7.39 -1.79
N GLU A 74 16.09 7.25 -2.72
CA GLU A 74 14.73 7.76 -2.63
C GLU A 74 13.76 6.58 -2.58
N GLU A 75 12.75 6.69 -1.73
CA GLU A 75 11.59 5.82 -1.71
C GLU A 75 10.39 6.60 -2.24
N ALA A 76 9.66 5.99 -3.15
CA ALA A 76 8.53 6.63 -3.80
C ALA A 76 7.33 5.70 -3.90
N THR A 77 6.13 6.28 -3.85
CA THR A 77 4.88 5.55 -4.09
C THR A 77 4.38 5.84 -5.50
N GLY A 78 3.78 4.84 -6.14
CA GLY A 78 3.03 5.01 -7.38
C GLY A 78 1.60 5.48 -7.13
N ARG A 79 0.77 5.33 -8.15
CA ARG A 79 -0.68 5.56 -8.04
C ARG A 79 -1.34 4.40 -7.35
N ILE A 80 -2.51 4.64 -6.77
CA ILE A 80 -3.35 3.56 -6.27
C ILE A 80 -3.82 2.73 -7.47
N GLU A 81 -3.51 1.44 -7.43
CA GLU A 81 -3.93 0.46 -8.42
C GLU A 81 -5.02 -0.43 -7.83
N GLU A 82 -6.02 -0.78 -8.64
CA GLU A 82 -7.02 -1.77 -8.26
C GLU A 82 -6.42 -3.17 -8.36
N LEU A 83 -6.49 -3.92 -7.27
CA LEU A 83 -5.98 -5.27 -7.17
C LEU A 83 -7.13 -6.27 -7.22
N TRP A 84 -7.06 -7.21 -8.18
CA TRP A 84 -8.01 -8.29 -8.32
C TRP A 84 -7.34 -9.62 -8.01
N THR A 85 -7.90 -10.36 -7.06
CA THR A 85 -7.39 -11.68 -6.70
C THR A 85 -8.49 -12.72 -6.86
N VAL A 86 -8.10 -13.92 -7.31
CA VAL A 86 -9.00 -15.09 -7.36
C VAL A 86 -8.68 -15.95 -6.15
N GLU A 87 -9.62 -15.98 -5.24
CA GLU A 87 -9.56 -16.78 -4.03
C GLU A 87 -10.40 -18.06 -4.15
N ARG A 88 -10.16 -19.04 -3.31
CA ARG A 88 -10.99 -20.23 -3.22
C ARG A 88 -11.56 -20.37 -1.82
N GLU A 89 -12.88 -20.54 -1.76
CA GLU A 89 -13.53 -20.83 -0.50
C GLU A 89 -12.97 -22.14 0.10
N PRO A 90 -12.50 -22.14 1.35
CA PRO A 90 -11.80 -23.29 1.93
C PRO A 90 -12.62 -24.59 1.91
N GLU A 91 -13.93 -24.53 2.17
CA GLU A 91 -14.78 -25.70 2.27
C GLU A 91 -15.30 -26.20 0.92
N THR A 92 -15.73 -25.30 0.05
CA THR A 92 -16.38 -25.67 -1.21
C THR A 92 -15.44 -25.63 -2.40
N HIS A 93 -14.24 -25.08 -2.25
CA HIS A 93 -13.25 -24.81 -3.30
C HIS A 93 -13.79 -23.95 -4.46
N LYS A 94 -14.95 -23.33 -4.30
CA LYS A 94 -15.50 -22.43 -5.30
C LYS A 94 -14.64 -21.17 -5.43
N PRO A 95 -14.29 -20.78 -6.66
CA PRO A 95 -13.55 -19.54 -6.85
C PRO A 95 -14.47 -18.35 -6.60
N TRP A 96 -13.95 -17.32 -5.96
CA TRP A 96 -14.57 -16.00 -5.83
C TRP A 96 -13.53 -14.92 -6.13
N LEU A 97 -14.02 -13.76 -6.52
CA LEU A 97 -13.19 -12.64 -6.91
C LEU A 97 -13.14 -11.63 -5.74
N ALA A 98 -11.95 -11.38 -5.25
CA ALA A 98 -11.72 -10.31 -4.29
C ALA A 98 -11.17 -9.07 -5.00
N VAL A 99 -11.59 -7.90 -4.55
CA VAL A 99 -11.14 -6.61 -5.06
C VAL A 99 -10.56 -5.82 -3.91
N GLY A 100 -9.36 -5.31 -4.11
CA GLY A 100 -8.66 -4.49 -3.16
C GLY A 100 -7.94 -3.33 -3.83
N ALA A 101 -7.03 -2.71 -3.12
CA ALA A 101 -6.16 -1.67 -3.65
C ALA A 101 -4.70 -1.96 -3.28
N SER A 102 -3.80 -1.56 -4.15
CA SER A 102 -2.37 -1.59 -3.94
C SER A 102 -1.77 -0.22 -4.23
N ILE A 103 -0.74 0.14 -3.49
CA ILE A 103 0.07 1.33 -3.75
C ILE A 103 1.46 0.81 -4.09
N PRO A 104 1.89 0.90 -5.35
CA PRO A 104 3.23 0.50 -5.73
C PRO A 104 4.28 1.28 -4.95
N HIS A 105 5.31 0.59 -4.52
CA HIS A 105 6.46 1.16 -3.84
C HIS A 105 7.71 0.94 -4.68
N VAL A 106 8.57 1.95 -4.75
CA VAL A 106 9.76 1.94 -5.60
C VAL A 106 10.95 2.55 -4.87
N GLU A 107 12.06 1.85 -4.91
CA GLU A 107 13.37 2.38 -4.47
C GLU A 107 14.17 2.88 -5.67
N LEU A 108 14.73 4.08 -5.56
CA LEU A 108 15.48 4.74 -6.60
C LEU A 108 16.82 5.24 -6.06
N VAL A 109 17.92 4.88 -6.71
CA VAL A 109 19.22 5.50 -6.44
C VAL A 109 19.48 6.58 -7.47
N VAL A 110 19.43 7.84 -7.04
CA VAL A 110 19.58 8.99 -7.91
C VAL A 110 20.80 9.85 -7.54
N PRO A 111 21.39 10.61 -8.48
CA PRO A 111 22.37 11.64 -8.14
C PRO A 111 21.77 12.65 -7.17
N MET A 112 22.54 13.12 -6.17
CA MET A 112 22.05 14.10 -5.19
C MET A 112 21.51 15.39 -5.85
N ALA A 113 22.08 15.78 -6.97
CA ALA A 113 21.64 16.96 -7.73
C ALA A 113 20.32 16.74 -8.50
N ALA A 114 19.91 15.47 -8.67
CA ALA A 114 18.72 15.05 -9.41
C ALA A 114 17.61 14.50 -8.49
N ARG A 115 17.62 14.90 -7.22
CA ARG A 115 16.58 14.50 -6.26
C ARG A 115 15.20 14.92 -6.74
N SER A 116 14.28 13.99 -6.58
CA SER A 116 12.89 14.24 -6.92
C SER A 116 12.18 15.03 -5.81
N SER A 117 11.21 15.82 -6.22
CA SER A 117 10.15 16.34 -5.36
C SER A 117 8.84 15.64 -5.71
N ASP A 118 7.83 15.72 -4.86
CA ASP A 118 6.51 15.16 -5.15
C ASP A 118 5.97 15.65 -6.51
N THR A 119 6.19 16.93 -6.83
CA THR A 119 5.76 17.51 -8.11
C THR A 119 6.49 16.88 -9.29
N THR A 120 7.81 16.74 -9.21
CA THR A 120 8.61 16.15 -10.31
C THR A 120 8.34 14.65 -10.43
N TRP A 121 8.11 13.97 -9.31
CA TRP A 121 7.74 12.56 -9.29
C TRP A 121 6.39 12.32 -9.96
N ARG A 122 5.36 13.09 -9.61
CA ARG A 122 4.05 13.02 -10.28
C ARG A 122 4.13 13.30 -11.77
N ALA A 123 4.92 14.29 -12.17
CA ALA A 123 5.14 14.60 -13.58
C ALA A 123 5.82 13.42 -14.31
N LYS A 124 6.78 12.77 -13.67
CA LYS A 124 7.45 11.58 -14.22
C LYS A 124 6.47 10.43 -14.41
N LEU A 125 5.67 10.10 -13.40
CA LEU A 125 4.64 9.07 -13.50
C LEU A 125 3.59 9.40 -14.59
N ALA A 126 3.28 10.67 -14.79
CA ALA A 126 2.36 11.08 -15.85
C ALA A 126 2.94 10.89 -17.26
N ALA A 127 4.24 11.08 -17.41
CA ALA A 127 4.94 11.00 -18.70
C ALA A 127 5.38 9.56 -19.06
N GLU A 128 5.89 8.83 -18.08
CA GLU A 128 6.55 7.53 -18.27
C GLU A 128 5.68 6.34 -17.84
N GLY A 129 4.59 6.60 -17.11
CA GLY A 129 3.77 5.56 -16.46
C GLY A 129 4.36 5.07 -15.16
N GLU A 130 3.72 4.05 -14.59
CA GLU A 130 4.18 3.42 -13.37
C GLU A 130 5.50 2.67 -13.59
N PRO A 131 6.47 2.79 -12.70
CA PRO A 131 7.68 1.99 -12.77
C PRO A 131 7.33 0.49 -12.64
N PRO A 132 8.21 -0.39 -13.14
CA PRO A 132 7.98 -1.83 -12.98
C PRO A 132 7.88 -2.19 -11.50
N PRO A 133 7.05 -3.17 -11.13
CA PRO A 133 6.96 -3.63 -9.75
C PRO A 133 8.31 -4.17 -9.28
N GLU A 134 8.56 -4.05 -7.98
CA GLU A 134 9.69 -4.70 -7.31
C GLU A 134 9.75 -6.20 -7.69
N PRO A 135 10.96 -6.82 -7.72
CA PRO A 135 11.12 -8.22 -8.16
C PRO A 135 10.21 -9.21 -7.45
N LEU A 136 9.89 -8.99 -6.17
CA LEU A 136 8.94 -9.80 -5.42
C LEU A 136 7.50 -9.61 -5.93
N GLY A 137 7.11 -8.37 -6.25
CA GLY A 137 5.81 -8.06 -6.83
C GLY A 137 5.67 -8.54 -8.27
N ALA A 138 6.74 -8.51 -9.06
CA ALA A 138 6.74 -8.92 -10.46
C ALA A 138 6.33 -10.38 -10.68
N ALA A 139 6.51 -11.25 -9.67
CA ALA A 139 6.12 -12.65 -9.73
C ALA A 139 4.60 -12.86 -9.64
N TYR A 140 3.86 -11.88 -9.10
CA TYR A 140 2.44 -12.00 -8.77
C TYR A 140 1.56 -10.99 -9.49
N VAL A 141 2.13 -9.91 -10.00
CA VAL A 141 1.39 -8.83 -10.65
C VAL A 141 1.48 -8.98 -12.17
N VAL A 142 0.36 -9.29 -12.79
CA VAL A 142 0.20 -9.23 -14.25
C VAL A 142 -0.50 -7.92 -14.55
N ARG A 143 0.20 -6.98 -15.19
CA ARG A 143 -0.40 -5.76 -15.72
C ARG A 143 -0.89 -6.03 -17.15
N PRO A 144 -2.09 -5.56 -17.49
CA PRO A 144 -2.64 -5.72 -18.83
C PRO A 144 -1.83 -4.95 -19.89
#